data_cae3cadcc3eb971ac5a264c3e620ee2b
#
_entry.id   cae3cadcc3eb971ac5a264c3e620ee2b
#
_cell.length_a   1.000
_cell.length_b   1.000
_cell.length_c   1.000
_cell.angle_alpha   90.00
_cell.angle_beta   90.00
_cell.angle_gamma   90.00
#
_symmetry.space_group_name_H-M   'P 1'
#
loop_
_entity.id
_entity.type
_entity.pdbx_description
1 polymer ?
#
loop_
_entity_poly.entity_id
_entity_poly.type
_entity_poly.pdbx_seq_one_letter_code
_entity_poly.pdbx_strand_id
1 'polypeptide(L)'
;MKRFHILTVLLLLSWGISAQNHFDIVVVGGNPGGIMAAIAAARQGKTSVILERSQHIGGLPANGLGATDIATREATTGLFMEFTSRIKQYYTERYGKNSQQLKDCSDGFHFEPSVAASIYQDMLN
;
A
#
# COMPACT_ATOMS: atom_id res chain seq x y z
N MET A 1 53.07 16.36 14.88
CA MET A 1 52.35 15.93 13.65
C MET A 1 51.54 14.64 13.83
N LYS A 2 52.03 13.55 14.41
CA LYS A 2 51.27 12.28 14.60
C LYS A 2 49.98 12.42 15.39
N ARG A 3 49.92 13.29 16.42
CA ARG A 3 48.73 13.52 17.24
C ARG A 3 47.60 14.26 16.48
N PHE A 4 47.95 15.09 15.52
CA PHE A 4 46.99 15.83 14.70
C PHE A 4 46.28 14.92 13.70
N HIS A 5 46.99 13.94 13.13
CA HIS A 5 46.38 12.96 12.21
C HIS A 5 45.41 11.98 12.90
N ILE A 6 45.70 11.61 14.16
CA ILE A 6 44.78 10.76 14.95
C ILE A 6 43.47 11.47 15.22
N LEU A 7 43.50 12.77 15.54
CA LEU A 7 42.30 13.57 15.76
C LEU A 7 41.43 13.71 14.49
N THR A 8 42.07 13.89 13.35
CA THR A 8 41.39 14.00 12.05
C THR A 8 40.76 12.68 11.65
N VAL A 9 41.39 11.53 11.89
CA VAL A 9 40.83 10.20 11.61
C VAL A 9 39.66 9.90 12.52
N LEU A 10 39.68 10.26 13.82
CA LEU A 10 38.58 10.11 14.73
C LEU A 10 37.33 10.97 14.35
N LEU A 11 37.57 12.18 13.83
CA LEU A 11 36.50 13.06 13.33
C LEU A 11 35.85 12.51 12.05
N LEU A 12 36.61 11.87 11.19
CA LEU A 12 36.07 11.26 9.96
C LEU A 12 35.28 9.98 10.23
N LEU A 13 35.61 9.24 11.28
CA LEU A 13 34.87 8.04 11.70
C LEU A 13 33.49 8.34 12.32
N SER A 14 33.26 9.56 12.81
CA SER A 14 31.98 9.94 13.40
C SER A 14 30.88 10.28 12.34
N TRP A 15 31.21 10.37 11.08
CA TRP A 15 30.26 10.65 9.98
C TRP A 15 29.50 9.42 9.49
N GLY A 16 29.83 8.23 10.01
CA GLY A 16 29.21 6.96 9.62
C GLY A 16 28.02 6.55 10.49
N ILE A 17 27.50 7.42 11.35
CA ILE A 17 26.29 7.10 12.12
C ILE A 17 25.10 7.21 11.18
N SER A 18 24.66 6.08 10.66
CA SER A 18 23.43 5.98 9.87
C SER A 18 22.27 6.52 10.70
N ALA A 19 21.56 7.50 10.16
CA ALA A 19 20.35 7.99 10.78
C ALA A 19 19.36 6.83 10.92
N GLN A 20 18.96 6.51 12.12
CA GLN A 20 17.93 5.53 12.37
C GLN A 20 16.61 6.05 11.80
N ASN A 21 15.99 5.30 10.90
CA ASN A 21 14.69 5.67 10.39
C ASN A 21 13.65 5.63 11.52
N HIS A 22 13.01 6.75 11.78
CA HIS A 22 11.91 6.85 12.73
C HIS A 22 10.58 6.89 12.00
N PHE A 23 9.65 6.04 12.42
CA PHE A 23 8.28 6.04 11.94
C PHE A 23 7.32 6.17 13.12
N ASP A 24 6.23 6.92 12.94
CA ASP A 24 5.17 7.02 13.94
C ASP A 24 4.43 5.68 14.10
N ILE A 25 4.28 4.95 12.98
CA ILE A 25 3.53 3.68 12.93
C ILE A 25 4.33 2.64 12.15
N VAL A 26 4.43 1.45 12.72
CA VAL A 26 4.96 0.26 12.05
C VAL A 26 3.82 -0.73 11.84
N VAL A 27 3.53 -1.04 10.59
CA VAL A 27 2.51 -2.02 10.19
C VAL A 27 3.19 -3.33 9.82
N VAL A 28 2.82 -4.42 10.46
CA VAL A 28 3.34 -5.75 10.14
C VAL A 28 2.34 -6.48 9.26
N GLY A 29 2.73 -6.72 8.02
CA GLY A 29 1.93 -7.37 6.98
C GLY A 29 1.30 -6.39 6.00
N GLY A 30 1.62 -6.55 4.71
CA GLY A 30 1.08 -5.80 3.58
C GLY A 30 -0.25 -6.36 3.05
N ASN A 31 -1.11 -6.88 3.92
CA ASN A 31 -2.47 -7.28 3.56
C ASN A 31 -3.40 -6.06 3.45
N PRO A 32 -4.65 -6.20 2.99
CA PRO A 32 -5.56 -5.05 2.83
C PRO A 32 -5.70 -4.19 4.08
N GLY A 33 -5.82 -4.81 5.26
CA GLY A 33 -5.93 -4.10 6.53
C GLY A 33 -4.67 -3.29 6.86
N GLY A 34 -3.49 -3.88 6.66
CA GLY A 34 -2.21 -3.19 6.87
C GLY A 34 -2.01 -2.03 5.90
N ILE A 35 -2.33 -2.22 4.62
CA ILE A 35 -2.28 -1.17 3.60
C ILE A 35 -3.20 -0.01 3.99
N MET A 36 -4.45 -0.30 4.34
CA MET A 36 -5.42 0.74 4.73
C MET A 36 -5.01 1.46 6.02
N ALA A 37 -4.39 0.76 6.97
CA ALA A 37 -3.86 1.38 8.18
C ALA A 37 -2.72 2.37 7.86
N ALA A 38 -1.80 2.00 6.98
CA ALA A 38 -0.71 2.87 6.56
C ALA A 38 -1.24 4.11 5.81
N ILE A 39 -2.20 3.94 4.90
CA ILE A 39 -2.83 5.05 4.17
C ILE A 39 -3.58 5.98 5.14
N ALA A 40 -4.34 5.42 6.08
CA ALA A 40 -5.05 6.21 7.08
C ALA A 40 -4.09 7.02 7.97
N ALA A 41 -2.95 6.45 8.35
CA ALA A 41 -1.90 7.13 9.09
C ALA A 41 -1.32 8.31 8.28
N ALA A 42 -0.94 8.05 7.03
CA ALA A 42 -0.38 9.07 6.14
C ALA A 42 -1.36 10.24 5.93
N ARG A 43 -2.65 9.97 5.77
CA ARG A 43 -3.70 11.00 5.63
C ARG A 43 -3.89 11.85 6.90
N GLN A 44 -3.42 11.37 8.04
CA GLN A 44 -3.38 12.11 9.30
C GLN A 44 -2.01 12.76 9.56
N GLY A 45 -1.13 12.81 8.56
CA GLY A 45 0.19 13.42 8.65
C GLY A 45 1.19 12.61 9.46
N LYS A 46 0.95 11.29 9.62
CA LYS A 46 1.86 10.37 10.31
C LYS A 46 2.75 9.63 9.32
N THR A 47 4.00 9.42 9.72
CA THR A 47 4.91 8.55 8.98
C THR A 47 4.62 7.09 9.31
N SER A 48 4.55 6.23 8.28
CA SER A 48 4.35 4.80 8.49
C SER A 48 5.29 3.97 7.63
N VAL A 49 5.56 2.76 8.09
CA VAL A 49 6.28 1.74 7.32
C VAL A 49 5.51 0.44 7.37
N ILE A 50 5.41 -0.24 6.23
CA ILE A 50 4.84 -1.59 6.14
C ILE A 50 6.00 -2.58 6.06
N LEU A 51 6.04 -3.52 6.99
CA LEU A 51 6.97 -4.64 6.99
C LEU A 51 6.25 -5.87 6.41
N GLU A 52 6.55 -6.17 5.15
CA GLU A 52 5.99 -7.34 4.46
C GLU A 52 7.09 -8.38 4.25
N ARG A 53 6.77 -9.63 4.52
CA ARG A 53 7.72 -10.75 4.40
C ARG A 53 7.93 -11.18 2.95
N SER A 54 6.92 -11.01 2.12
CA SER A 54 6.97 -11.33 0.69
C SER A 54 7.29 -10.08 -0.15
N GLN A 55 7.46 -10.27 -1.46
CA GLN A 55 7.58 -9.16 -2.40
C GLN A 55 6.22 -8.66 -2.91
N HIS A 56 5.12 -9.25 -2.41
CA HIS A 56 3.77 -8.93 -2.83
C HIS A 56 2.95 -8.38 -1.67
N ILE A 57 2.36 -7.21 -1.89
CA ILE A 57 1.36 -6.63 -1.00
C ILE A 57 -0.06 -6.92 -1.51
N GLY A 58 -1.06 -6.70 -0.67
CA GLY A 58 -2.47 -6.82 -1.03
C GLY A 58 -3.16 -8.11 -0.55
N GLY A 59 -2.40 -9.04 0.05
CA GLY A 59 -2.95 -10.26 0.63
C GLY A 59 -3.76 -11.09 -0.37
N LEU A 60 -4.86 -11.72 0.06
CA LEU A 60 -5.70 -12.59 -0.79
C LEU A 60 -6.24 -11.89 -2.04
N PRO A 61 -6.77 -10.66 -1.99
CA PRO A 61 -7.23 -9.95 -3.18
C PRO A 61 -6.20 -9.83 -4.29
N ALA A 62 -4.93 -9.65 -3.93
CA ALA A 62 -3.82 -9.55 -4.89
C ALA A 62 -3.21 -10.92 -5.27
N ASN A 63 -3.60 -12.01 -4.60
CA ASN A 63 -2.99 -13.33 -4.74
C ASN A 63 -3.98 -14.45 -5.12
N GLY A 64 -5.12 -14.13 -5.72
CA GLY A 64 -5.99 -15.15 -6.29
C GLY A 64 -7.48 -15.04 -5.94
N LEU A 65 -7.84 -14.30 -4.89
CA LEU A 65 -9.24 -14.01 -4.61
C LEU A 65 -9.74 -12.95 -5.59
N GLY A 66 -10.67 -13.31 -6.44
CA GLY A 66 -11.23 -12.40 -7.46
C GLY A 66 -12.49 -11.64 -7.02
N ALA A 67 -12.88 -11.76 -5.76
CA ALA A 67 -14.09 -11.16 -5.23
C ALA A 67 -13.93 -10.78 -3.75
N THR A 68 -14.72 -9.82 -3.29
CA THR A 68 -14.69 -9.37 -1.89
C THR A 68 -15.66 -10.12 -0.97
N ASP A 69 -16.53 -10.97 -1.50
CA ASP A 69 -17.51 -11.80 -0.77
C ASP A 69 -18.34 -11.06 0.30
N ILE A 70 -18.60 -9.77 0.07
CA ILE A 70 -19.38 -8.94 1.00
C ILE A 70 -20.87 -9.07 0.67
N ALA A 71 -21.64 -9.63 1.60
CA ALA A 71 -23.08 -9.81 1.45
C ALA A 71 -23.86 -8.48 1.57
N THR A 72 -23.43 -7.59 2.47
CA THR A 72 -24.13 -6.30 2.75
C THR A 72 -23.22 -5.14 2.36
N ARG A 73 -23.26 -4.77 1.08
CA ARG A 73 -22.38 -3.72 0.51
C ARG A 73 -22.61 -2.36 1.16
N GLU A 74 -23.83 -2.05 1.54
CA GLU A 74 -24.22 -0.78 2.17
C GLU A 74 -23.58 -0.59 3.57
N ALA A 75 -23.11 -1.66 4.19
CA ALA A 75 -22.39 -1.60 5.45
C ALA A 75 -20.90 -1.25 5.28
N THR A 76 -20.41 -1.17 4.04
CA THR A 76 -19.00 -0.87 3.77
C THR A 76 -18.77 0.63 3.57
N THR A 77 -17.67 1.14 4.11
CA THR A 77 -17.35 2.58 4.07
C THR A 77 -15.84 2.83 3.95
N GLY A 78 -15.46 4.10 3.88
CA GLY A 78 -14.07 4.55 4.01
C GLY A 78 -13.15 4.06 2.90
N LEU A 79 -11.93 3.69 3.26
CA LEU A 79 -10.88 3.28 2.33
C LEU A 79 -11.23 2.03 1.52
N PHE A 80 -12.08 1.15 2.06
CA PHE A 80 -12.56 -0.01 1.30
C PHE A 80 -13.41 0.44 0.10
N MET A 81 -14.32 1.40 0.30
CA MET A 81 -15.13 1.95 -0.80
C MET A 81 -14.28 2.74 -1.79
N GLU A 82 -13.23 3.38 -1.34
CA GLU A 82 -12.26 3.99 -2.25
C GLU A 82 -11.58 2.94 -3.12
N PHE A 83 -11.13 1.83 -2.53
CA PHE A 83 -10.53 0.72 -3.27
C PHE A 83 -11.48 0.19 -4.35
N THR A 84 -12.72 -0.14 -4.00
CA THR A 84 -13.71 -0.64 -4.99
C THR A 84 -14.02 0.40 -6.07
N SER A 85 -14.10 1.67 -5.71
CA SER A 85 -14.33 2.75 -6.67
C SER A 85 -13.17 2.89 -7.67
N ARG A 86 -11.92 2.75 -7.22
CA ARG A 86 -10.74 2.76 -8.10
C ARG A 86 -10.71 1.53 -9.01
N ILE A 87 -11.10 0.36 -8.52
CA ILE A 87 -11.29 -0.85 -9.35
C ILE A 87 -12.31 -0.56 -10.46
N LYS A 88 -13.50 -0.05 -10.12
CA LYS A 88 -14.54 0.29 -11.10
C LYS A 88 -14.03 1.31 -12.13
N GLN A 89 -13.31 2.31 -11.67
CA GLN A 89 -12.70 3.30 -12.55
C GLN A 89 -11.72 2.67 -13.53
N TYR A 90 -10.83 1.80 -13.08
CA TYR A 90 -9.90 1.05 -13.92
C TYR A 90 -10.62 0.32 -15.06
N TYR A 91 -11.68 -0.45 -14.75
CA TYR A 91 -12.44 -1.18 -15.77
C TYR A 91 -13.19 -0.23 -16.71
N THR A 92 -13.69 0.89 -16.19
CA THR A 92 -14.35 1.90 -17.02
C THR A 92 -13.41 2.53 -18.03
N GLU A 93 -12.21 2.91 -17.60
CA GLU A 93 -11.19 3.55 -18.44
C GLU A 93 -10.60 2.58 -19.45
N ARG A 94 -10.35 1.35 -19.03
CA ARG A 94 -9.69 0.35 -19.88
C ARG A 94 -10.62 -0.27 -20.92
N TYR A 95 -11.87 -0.53 -20.59
CA TYR A 95 -12.79 -1.30 -21.43
C TYR A 95 -14.02 -0.50 -21.88
N GLY A 96 -14.27 0.64 -21.31
CA GLY A 96 -15.40 1.51 -21.63
C GLY A 96 -16.67 1.22 -20.81
N LYS A 97 -17.55 2.25 -20.76
CA LYS A 97 -18.74 2.29 -19.89
C LYS A 97 -19.78 1.19 -20.17
N ASN A 98 -19.79 0.60 -21.37
CA ASN A 98 -20.77 -0.40 -21.76
C ASN A 98 -20.18 -1.82 -21.89
N SER A 99 -18.94 -2.01 -21.47
CA SER A 99 -18.23 -3.27 -21.60
C SER A 99 -18.79 -4.36 -20.69
N GLN A 100 -18.61 -5.62 -21.10
CA GLN A 100 -18.94 -6.76 -20.26
C GLN A 100 -18.03 -6.81 -19.02
N GLN A 101 -16.75 -6.49 -19.19
CA GLN A 101 -15.77 -6.45 -18.09
C GLN A 101 -16.19 -5.47 -16.98
N LEU A 102 -16.73 -4.30 -17.35
CA LEU A 102 -17.24 -3.37 -16.34
C LEU A 102 -18.48 -3.91 -15.63
N LYS A 103 -19.36 -4.61 -16.33
CA LYS A 103 -20.52 -5.26 -15.69
C LYS A 103 -20.09 -6.36 -14.73
N ASP A 104 -19.13 -7.17 -15.16
CA ASP A 104 -18.62 -8.31 -14.39
C ASP A 104 -17.81 -7.85 -13.16
N CYS A 105 -17.20 -6.66 -13.19
CA CYS A 105 -16.50 -6.13 -12.03
C CYS A 105 -17.45 -5.74 -10.87
N SER A 106 -18.77 -5.77 -11.09
CA SER A 106 -19.76 -5.63 -10.01
C SER A 106 -19.50 -4.43 -9.08
N ASP A 107 -19.40 -3.24 -9.66
CA ASP A 107 -19.07 -1.99 -8.94
C ASP A 107 -17.71 -1.98 -8.23
N GLY A 108 -16.77 -2.79 -8.70
CA GLY A 108 -15.43 -2.90 -8.12
C GLY A 108 -15.30 -3.97 -7.04
N PHE A 109 -16.34 -4.77 -6.83
CA PHE A 109 -16.32 -5.87 -5.87
C PHE A 109 -15.76 -7.17 -6.44
N HIS A 110 -15.69 -7.29 -7.77
CA HIS A 110 -15.02 -8.38 -8.49
C HIS A 110 -13.89 -7.81 -9.35
N PHE A 111 -12.76 -8.49 -9.39
CA PHE A 111 -11.56 -7.99 -10.08
C PHE A 111 -10.52 -9.09 -10.32
N GLU A 112 -9.64 -8.87 -11.27
CA GLU A 112 -8.44 -9.67 -11.38
C GLU A 112 -7.45 -9.33 -10.25
N PRO A 113 -6.74 -10.32 -9.68
CA PRO A 113 -5.74 -10.10 -8.61
C PRO A 113 -4.66 -9.08 -8.97
N SER A 114 -4.24 -9.04 -10.24
CA SER A 114 -3.28 -8.07 -10.75
C SER A 114 -3.79 -6.63 -10.69
N VAL A 115 -5.09 -6.44 -10.94
CA VAL A 115 -5.74 -5.12 -10.83
C VAL A 115 -5.80 -4.69 -9.37
N ALA A 116 -6.18 -5.58 -8.46
CA ALA A 116 -6.18 -5.29 -7.03
C ALA A 116 -4.78 -4.91 -6.53
N ALA A 117 -3.74 -5.64 -6.94
CA ALA A 117 -2.35 -5.33 -6.60
C ALA A 117 -1.94 -3.93 -7.07
N SER A 118 -2.25 -3.57 -8.32
CA SER A 118 -1.97 -2.24 -8.88
C SER A 118 -2.69 -1.14 -8.10
N ILE A 119 -3.97 -1.33 -7.81
CA ILE A 119 -4.76 -0.32 -7.07
C ILE A 119 -4.22 -0.13 -5.65
N TYR A 120 -3.82 -1.20 -4.93
CA TYR A 120 -3.18 -1.04 -3.62
C TYR A 120 -1.86 -0.26 -3.71
N GLN A 121 -1.05 -0.53 -4.74
CA GLN A 121 0.20 0.20 -4.95
C GLN A 121 -0.07 1.69 -5.23
N ASP A 122 -1.05 1.99 -6.07
CA ASP A 122 -1.44 3.37 -6.40
C ASP A 122 -2.02 4.13 -5.19
N MET A 123 -2.68 3.42 -4.28
CA MET A 123 -3.22 4.03 -3.06
C MET A 123 -2.15 4.34 -2.01
N LEU A 124 -1.00 3.66 -2.08
CA LEU A 124 0.14 3.89 -1.17
C LEU A 124 1.06 5.03 -1.63
N ASN A 125 1.02 5.42 -2.92
CA ASN A 125 1.81 6.49 -3.51
C ASN A 125 1.08 7.84 -3.41
#